data_604d82fc953407357be533b989f4a8cb
#
_entry.id   604d82fc953407357be533b989f4a8cb
#
_cell.length_a   1.000
_cell.length_b   1.000
_cell.length_c   1.000
_cell.angle_alpha   90.00
_cell.angle_beta   90.00
_cell.angle_gamma   90.00
#
_symmetry.space_group_name_H-M   'P 1'
#
loop_
_entity.id
_entity.type
_entity.pdbx_description
1 polymer ?
#
loop_
_entity_poly.entity_id
_entity_poly.type
_entity_poly.pdbx_seq_one_letter_code
_entity_poly.pdbx_strand_id
1 'polypeptide(L)'
;TLMRSSAASDVYKRQLLNYAFETACKAFEQFPEESLKIGQAMRVLARKAGIYGMIGGQVVDVKESGHQIDEEVLDFIFRLKTGALIESAMMIGAILAGASKEDVKSMQKIAGKIGMAFQIQDDILDVTSTTEQLGKPVHSDEKNEKTTYVTLKGIEQAHKEVERMTEEAIDELKKFPAGDNFLEQLLKSLVYREK
;
A
#
# COMPACT_ATOMS: atom_id res chain seq x y z
N THR A 1 -0.90 29.94 -6.63
CA THR A 1 0.18 29.30 -5.81
C THR A 1 -0.07 27.81 -5.60
N LEU A 2 -1.31 27.37 -5.39
CA LEU A 2 -1.68 25.94 -5.21
C LEU A 2 -1.38 25.09 -6.46
N MET A 3 -1.64 25.57 -7.66
CA MET A 3 -1.34 24.84 -8.91
C MET A 3 0.16 24.57 -9.11
N ARG A 4 1.04 25.47 -8.66
CA ARG A 4 2.49 25.25 -8.76
C ARG A 4 3.00 24.22 -7.77
N SER A 5 2.40 24.12 -6.59
CA SER A 5 2.78 23.11 -5.59
C SER A 5 2.34 21.69 -6.00
N SER A 6 1.17 21.53 -6.62
CA SER A 6 0.70 20.25 -7.14
C SER A 6 1.56 19.76 -8.32
N ALA A 7 1.86 20.63 -9.28
CA ALA A 7 2.73 20.30 -10.41
C ALA A 7 4.15 19.90 -9.96
N ALA A 8 4.74 20.62 -8.98
CA ALA A 8 6.04 20.26 -8.43
C ALA A 8 5.99 18.90 -7.70
N SER A 9 4.92 18.63 -6.94
CA SER A 9 4.70 17.34 -6.28
C SER A 9 4.58 16.19 -7.29
N ASP A 10 3.88 16.40 -8.41
CA ASP A 10 3.76 15.39 -9.46
C ASP A 10 5.08 15.09 -10.16
N VAL A 11 5.88 16.12 -10.44
CA VAL A 11 7.25 15.94 -10.99
C VAL A 11 8.10 15.14 -10.01
N TYR A 12 8.08 15.50 -8.73
CA TYR A 12 8.85 14.83 -7.69
C TYR A 12 8.44 13.34 -7.53
N LYS A 13 7.14 13.04 -7.53
CA LYS A 13 6.65 11.65 -7.47
C LYS A 13 7.14 10.82 -8.65
N ARG A 14 7.13 11.39 -9.88
CA ARG A 14 7.64 10.71 -11.07
C ARG A 14 9.15 10.47 -11.00
N GLN A 15 9.90 11.43 -10.48
CA GLN A 15 11.34 11.29 -10.27
C GLN A 15 11.64 10.17 -9.27
N LEU A 16 10.92 10.12 -8.14
CA LEU A 16 11.08 9.05 -7.14
C LEU A 16 10.76 7.67 -7.72
N LEU A 17 9.69 7.55 -8.50
CA LEU A 17 9.33 6.28 -9.13
C LEU A 17 10.41 5.83 -10.12
N ASN A 18 10.89 6.75 -10.99
CA ASN A 18 11.99 6.43 -11.92
C ASN A 18 13.27 6.04 -11.17
N TYR A 19 13.62 6.78 -10.13
CA TYR A 19 14.80 6.52 -9.32
C TYR A 19 14.71 5.18 -8.58
N ALA A 20 13.52 4.74 -8.19
CA ALA A 20 13.31 3.42 -7.64
C ALA A 20 13.68 2.30 -8.63
N PHE A 21 13.28 2.45 -9.91
CA PHE A 21 13.68 1.50 -10.97
C PHE A 21 15.19 1.56 -11.25
N GLU A 22 15.75 2.75 -11.37
CA GLU A 22 17.19 2.92 -11.57
C GLU A 22 17.99 2.26 -10.43
N THR A 23 17.57 2.47 -9.19
CA THR A 23 18.21 1.87 -8.02
C THR A 23 18.07 0.35 -8.02
N ALA A 24 16.89 -0.18 -8.33
CA ALA A 24 16.65 -1.61 -8.39
C ALA A 24 17.48 -2.30 -9.51
N CYS A 25 17.71 -1.61 -10.64
CA CYS A 25 18.56 -2.14 -11.72
C CYS A 25 20.01 -2.35 -11.31
N LYS A 26 20.55 -1.59 -10.33
CA LYS A 26 21.91 -1.77 -9.81
C LYS A 26 22.14 -3.17 -9.22
N ALA A 27 21.07 -3.86 -8.81
CA ALA A 27 21.17 -5.23 -8.31
C ALA A 27 21.74 -6.21 -9.35
N PHE A 28 21.50 -5.99 -10.65
CA PHE A 28 22.09 -6.83 -11.70
C PHE A 28 23.61 -6.70 -11.80
N GLU A 29 24.14 -5.52 -11.49
CA GLU A 29 25.58 -5.28 -11.48
C GLU A 29 26.23 -5.83 -10.21
N GLN A 30 25.53 -5.70 -9.06
CA GLN A 30 26.04 -6.11 -7.76
C GLN A 30 25.97 -7.63 -7.54
N PHE A 31 24.93 -8.27 -8.09
CA PHE A 31 24.66 -9.70 -7.90
C PHE A 31 24.30 -10.38 -9.24
N PRO A 32 25.23 -10.44 -10.19
CA PRO A 32 24.96 -10.99 -11.54
C PRO A 32 24.53 -12.45 -11.52
N GLU A 33 24.97 -13.23 -10.53
CA GLU A 33 24.59 -14.63 -10.33
C GLU A 33 23.10 -14.80 -9.95
N GLU A 34 22.46 -13.78 -9.38
CA GLU A 34 21.04 -13.77 -8.99
C GLU A 34 20.13 -13.13 -10.04
N SER A 35 20.62 -12.92 -11.26
CA SER A 35 19.93 -12.19 -12.33
C SER A 35 18.49 -12.67 -12.57
N LEU A 36 18.23 -13.99 -12.44
CA LEU A 36 16.88 -14.55 -12.63
C LEU A 36 15.92 -14.07 -11.54
N LYS A 37 16.32 -14.10 -10.26
CA LYS A 37 15.50 -13.61 -9.13
C LYS A 37 15.31 -12.09 -9.23
N ILE A 38 16.37 -11.35 -9.55
CA ILE A 38 16.32 -9.92 -9.77
C ILE A 38 15.33 -9.58 -10.89
N GLY A 39 15.38 -10.29 -12.01
CA GLY A 39 14.43 -10.11 -13.12
C GLY A 39 12.98 -10.39 -12.72
N GLN A 40 12.74 -11.41 -11.89
CA GLN A 40 11.41 -11.70 -11.34
C GLN A 40 10.94 -10.59 -10.41
N ALA A 41 11.79 -10.10 -9.52
CA ALA A 41 11.52 -8.99 -8.61
C ALA A 41 11.20 -7.70 -9.38
N MET A 42 12.00 -7.36 -10.38
CA MET A 42 11.78 -6.20 -11.27
C MET A 42 10.44 -6.30 -12.01
N ARG A 43 10.06 -7.48 -12.48
CA ARG A 43 8.75 -7.70 -13.11
C ARG A 43 7.60 -7.44 -12.14
N VAL A 44 7.72 -7.86 -10.87
CA VAL A 44 6.73 -7.58 -9.83
C VAL A 44 6.64 -6.07 -9.58
N LEU A 45 7.78 -5.40 -9.40
CA LEU A 45 7.84 -3.95 -9.21
C LEU A 45 7.15 -3.21 -10.35
N ALA A 46 7.51 -3.52 -11.60
CA ALA A 46 6.96 -2.86 -12.78
C ALA A 46 5.44 -3.06 -12.91
N ARG A 47 4.95 -4.29 -12.68
CA ARG A 47 3.53 -4.60 -12.74
C ARG A 47 2.74 -3.88 -11.65
N LYS A 48 3.24 -3.92 -10.41
CA LYS A 48 2.54 -3.37 -9.23
C LYS A 48 2.60 -1.84 -9.16
N ALA A 49 3.67 -1.23 -9.67
CA ALA A 49 3.74 0.23 -9.81
C ALA A 49 2.99 0.74 -11.05
N GLY A 50 2.76 -0.11 -12.05
CA GLY A 50 2.19 0.24 -13.35
C GLY A 50 0.65 0.34 -13.38
N ILE A 51 0.11 0.25 -14.61
CA ILE A 51 -1.35 0.38 -14.89
C ILE A 51 -2.19 -0.73 -14.26
N TYR A 52 -1.62 -1.88 -13.97
CA TYR A 52 -2.28 -3.00 -13.28
C TYR A 52 -2.07 -2.95 -11.76
N GLY A 53 -1.60 -1.83 -11.22
CA GLY A 53 -1.34 -1.59 -9.83
C GLY A 53 -1.54 -0.12 -9.46
N MET A 54 -0.52 0.49 -8.83
CA MET A 54 -0.60 1.84 -8.26
C MET A 54 -1.13 2.90 -9.24
N ILE A 55 -0.60 2.93 -10.48
CA ILE A 55 -1.04 3.92 -11.47
C ILE A 55 -2.52 3.71 -11.83
N GLY A 56 -2.95 2.46 -12.02
CA GLY A 56 -4.36 2.14 -12.30
C GLY A 56 -5.29 2.58 -11.18
N GLY A 57 -4.94 2.28 -9.92
CA GLY A 57 -5.69 2.75 -8.75
C GLY A 57 -5.73 4.27 -8.64
N GLN A 58 -4.61 4.95 -8.89
CA GLN A 58 -4.54 6.41 -8.86
C GLN A 58 -5.39 7.06 -9.96
N VAL A 59 -5.45 6.47 -11.16
CA VAL A 59 -6.27 6.99 -12.25
C VAL A 59 -7.76 6.94 -11.88
N VAL A 60 -8.22 5.84 -11.27
CA VAL A 60 -9.61 5.71 -10.82
C VAL A 60 -9.90 6.69 -9.67
N ASP A 61 -9.00 6.80 -8.68
CA ASP A 61 -9.14 7.75 -7.57
C ASP A 61 -9.29 9.21 -8.04
N VAL A 62 -8.51 9.61 -9.06
CA VAL A 62 -8.60 10.97 -9.65
C VAL A 62 -9.89 11.14 -10.46
N LYS A 63 -10.27 10.12 -11.24
CA LYS A 63 -11.46 10.17 -12.09
C LYS A 63 -12.75 10.27 -11.28
N GLU A 64 -12.80 9.55 -10.18
CA GLU A 64 -13.96 9.51 -9.28
C GLU A 64 -13.93 10.60 -8.18
N SER A 65 -12.91 11.46 -8.18
CA SER A 65 -12.80 12.57 -7.22
C SER A 65 -13.99 13.53 -7.34
N GLY A 66 -14.66 13.83 -6.22
CA GLY A 66 -15.87 14.65 -6.19
C GLY A 66 -17.15 13.90 -6.57
N HIS A 67 -17.10 12.59 -6.76
CA HIS A 67 -18.27 11.73 -6.95
C HIS A 67 -18.43 10.78 -5.77
N GLN A 68 -19.69 10.44 -5.46
CA GLN A 68 -19.96 9.33 -4.55
C GLN A 68 -19.69 8.02 -5.28
N ILE A 69 -18.89 7.17 -4.69
CA ILE A 69 -18.53 5.85 -5.20
C ILE A 69 -19.07 4.75 -4.27
N ASP A 70 -19.30 3.58 -4.82
CA ASP A 70 -19.66 2.39 -4.04
C ASP A 70 -18.43 1.72 -3.41
N GLU A 71 -18.70 0.73 -2.57
CA GLU A 71 -17.67 -0.04 -1.86
C GLU A 71 -16.73 -0.77 -2.82
N GLU A 72 -17.23 -1.31 -3.93
CA GLU A 72 -16.42 -2.06 -4.89
C GLU A 72 -15.36 -1.16 -5.55
N VAL A 73 -15.75 0.06 -5.91
CA VAL A 73 -14.83 1.06 -6.48
C VAL A 73 -13.83 1.54 -5.42
N LEU A 74 -14.26 1.77 -4.18
CA LEU A 74 -13.38 2.15 -3.08
C LEU A 74 -12.33 1.06 -2.79
N ASP A 75 -12.75 -0.19 -2.70
CA ASP A 75 -11.88 -1.35 -2.53
C ASP A 75 -10.87 -1.48 -3.66
N PHE A 76 -11.30 -1.25 -4.91
CA PHE A 76 -10.41 -1.24 -6.06
C PHE A 76 -9.32 -0.17 -5.92
N ILE A 77 -9.70 1.06 -5.52
CA ILE A 77 -8.75 2.16 -5.31
C ILE A 77 -7.76 1.79 -4.22
N PHE A 78 -8.21 1.36 -3.05
CA PHE A 78 -7.37 1.02 -1.91
C PHE A 78 -6.38 -0.11 -2.23
N ARG A 79 -6.89 -1.18 -2.84
CA ARG A 79 -6.09 -2.34 -3.22
C ARG A 79 -5.00 -1.97 -4.22
N LEU A 80 -5.29 -1.12 -5.20
CA LEU A 80 -4.32 -0.82 -6.26
C LEU A 80 -3.46 0.39 -5.93
N LYS A 81 -4.04 1.51 -5.49
CA LYS A 81 -3.30 2.76 -5.28
C LYS A 81 -2.21 2.61 -4.22
N THR A 82 -2.51 1.95 -3.12
CA THR A 82 -1.59 1.76 -1.99
C THR A 82 -1.20 0.30 -1.81
N GLY A 83 -2.19 -0.60 -1.78
CA GLY A 83 -1.98 -2.02 -1.53
C GLY A 83 -1.01 -2.68 -2.50
N ALA A 84 -1.05 -2.31 -3.79
CA ALA A 84 -0.17 -2.89 -4.79
C ALA A 84 1.32 -2.67 -4.51
N LEU A 85 1.71 -1.53 -3.93
CA LEU A 85 3.11 -1.30 -3.56
C LEU A 85 3.53 -2.07 -2.31
N ILE A 86 2.65 -2.24 -1.33
CA ILE A 86 2.88 -3.09 -0.16
C ILE A 86 3.03 -4.55 -0.61
N GLU A 87 2.14 -5.02 -1.49
CA GLU A 87 2.26 -6.34 -2.11
C GLU A 87 3.59 -6.49 -2.85
N SER A 88 3.99 -5.47 -3.62
CA SER A 88 5.26 -5.49 -4.35
C SER A 88 6.44 -5.68 -3.41
N ALA A 89 6.52 -4.93 -2.32
CA ALA A 89 7.62 -5.00 -1.37
C ALA A 89 7.73 -6.40 -0.74
N MET A 90 6.63 -6.98 -0.27
CA MET A 90 6.63 -8.30 0.35
C MET A 90 6.93 -9.42 -0.65
N MET A 91 6.36 -9.34 -1.86
CA MET A 91 6.64 -10.31 -2.93
C MET A 91 8.10 -10.27 -3.37
N ILE A 92 8.68 -9.09 -3.53
CA ILE A 92 10.09 -8.90 -3.91
C ILE A 92 11.00 -9.48 -2.83
N GLY A 93 10.75 -9.19 -1.56
CA GLY A 93 11.50 -9.76 -0.46
C GLY A 93 11.50 -11.29 -0.47
N ALA A 94 10.33 -11.90 -0.65
CA ALA A 94 10.19 -13.36 -0.74
C ALA A 94 10.93 -13.94 -1.97
N ILE A 95 10.82 -13.31 -3.15
CA ILE A 95 11.51 -13.74 -4.36
C ILE A 95 13.03 -13.71 -4.18
N LEU A 96 13.57 -12.63 -3.64
CA LEU A 96 15.01 -12.48 -3.42
C LEU A 96 15.54 -13.46 -2.37
N ALA A 97 14.72 -13.78 -1.36
CA ALA A 97 15.02 -14.82 -0.38
C ALA A 97 14.94 -16.26 -0.96
N GLY A 98 14.50 -16.43 -2.20
CA GLY A 98 14.38 -17.74 -2.83
C GLY A 98 13.14 -18.54 -2.42
N ALA A 99 12.10 -17.87 -1.94
CA ALA A 99 10.84 -18.50 -1.56
C ALA A 99 10.14 -19.20 -2.72
N SER A 100 9.31 -20.20 -2.42
CA SER A 100 8.50 -20.88 -3.42
C SER A 100 7.47 -19.94 -4.07
N LYS A 101 6.92 -20.33 -5.23
CA LYS A 101 5.85 -19.54 -5.86
C LYS A 101 4.59 -19.46 -4.99
N GLU A 102 4.32 -20.49 -4.23
CA GLU A 102 3.22 -20.57 -3.27
C GLU A 102 3.43 -19.59 -2.12
N ASP A 103 4.65 -19.55 -1.57
CA ASP A 103 5.00 -18.61 -0.51
C ASP A 103 4.93 -17.15 -0.97
N VAL A 104 5.42 -16.87 -2.18
CA VAL A 104 5.29 -15.51 -2.78
C VAL A 104 3.81 -15.11 -2.93
N LYS A 105 2.91 -16.04 -3.32
CA LYS A 105 1.47 -15.77 -3.37
C LYS A 105 0.87 -15.55 -1.98
N SER A 106 1.33 -16.30 -0.98
CA SER A 106 0.88 -16.10 0.39
C SER A 106 1.35 -14.74 0.93
N MET A 107 2.59 -14.34 0.68
CA MET A 107 3.07 -12.99 1.00
C MET A 107 2.27 -11.90 0.29
N GLN A 108 1.86 -12.13 -0.96
CA GLN A 108 0.96 -11.20 -1.67
C GLN A 108 -0.39 -11.06 -0.96
N LYS A 109 -1.00 -12.16 -0.53
CA LYS A 109 -2.30 -12.13 0.18
C LYS A 109 -2.20 -11.41 1.53
N ILE A 110 -1.16 -11.71 2.31
CA ILE A 110 -0.87 -11.03 3.57
C ILE A 110 -0.75 -9.51 3.33
N ALA A 111 0.09 -9.12 2.37
CA ALA A 111 0.32 -7.72 2.02
C ALA A 111 -0.95 -7.02 1.53
N GLY A 112 -1.81 -7.70 0.78
CA GLY A 112 -3.10 -7.17 0.33
C GLY A 112 -4.03 -6.83 1.49
N LYS A 113 -4.15 -7.72 2.48
CA LYS A 113 -4.94 -7.47 3.70
C LYS A 113 -4.39 -6.30 4.52
N ILE A 114 -3.07 -6.26 4.71
CA ILE A 114 -2.40 -5.15 5.42
C ILE A 114 -2.58 -3.83 4.66
N GLY A 115 -2.50 -3.85 3.32
CA GLY A 115 -2.71 -2.66 2.50
C GLY A 115 -4.12 -2.10 2.61
N MET A 116 -5.14 -2.97 2.67
CA MET A 116 -6.53 -2.57 2.92
C MET A 116 -6.70 -2.02 4.34
N ALA A 117 -6.24 -2.74 5.36
CA ALA A 117 -6.29 -2.29 6.75
C ALA A 117 -5.58 -0.94 6.94
N PHE A 118 -4.43 -0.74 6.28
CA PHE A 118 -3.69 0.51 6.28
C PHE A 118 -4.51 1.69 5.73
N GLN A 119 -5.25 1.49 4.64
CA GLN A 119 -6.08 2.55 4.04
C GLN A 119 -7.32 2.83 4.87
N ILE A 120 -7.98 1.81 5.42
CA ILE A 120 -9.11 2.01 6.33
C ILE A 120 -8.66 2.74 7.59
N GLN A 121 -7.47 2.43 8.11
CA GLN A 121 -6.89 3.14 9.25
C GLN A 121 -6.55 4.59 8.92
N ASP A 122 -6.11 4.89 7.69
CA ASP A 122 -5.89 6.29 7.24
C ASP A 122 -7.19 7.09 7.24
N ASP A 123 -8.29 6.49 6.77
CA ASP A 123 -9.62 7.10 6.81
C ASP A 123 -10.11 7.34 8.27
N ILE A 124 -9.86 6.38 9.18
CA ILE A 124 -10.17 6.53 10.60
C ILE A 124 -9.37 7.70 11.19
N LEU A 125 -8.08 7.76 10.90
CA LEU A 125 -7.20 8.81 11.42
C LEU A 125 -7.57 10.20 10.88
N ASP A 126 -8.07 10.32 9.64
CA ASP A 126 -8.51 11.60 9.09
C ASP A 126 -9.69 12.21 9.87
N VAL A 127 -10.55 11.38 10.46
CA VAL A 127 -11.70 11.85 11.25
C VAL A 127 -11.48 11.89 12.77
N THR A 128 -10.48 11.15 13.30
CA THR A 128 -10.28 11.03 14.76
C THR A 128 -9.06 11.78 15.29
N SER A 129 -8.08 12.08 14.44
CA SER A 129 -6.83 12.71 14.86
C SER A 129 -6.87 14.23 14.78
N THR A 130 -5.80 14.87 15.23
CA THR A 130 -5.59 16.33 15.10
C THR A 130 -4.55 16.63 14.02
N THR A 131 -4.61 17.85 13.46
CA THR A 131 -3.60 18.31 12.48
C THR A 131 -2.17 18.25 13.03
N GLU A 132 -2.00 18.48 14.35
CA GLU A 132 -0.71 18.40 15.02
C GLU A 132 -0.16 16.96 15.07
N GLN A 133 -1.05 15.98 15.28
CA GLN A 133 -0.68 14.56 15.34
C GLN A 133 -0.35 14.02 13.95
N LEU A 134 -1.17 14.31 12.94
CA LEU A 134 -0.99 13.77 11.58
C LEU A 134 0.07 14.51 10.75
N GLY A 135 0.43 15.74 11.12
CA GLY A 135 1.30 16.60 10.30
C GLY A 135 0.68 17.01 8.95
N LYS A 136 -0.60 16.69 8.72
CA LYS A 136 -1.43 17.08 7.56
C LYS A 136 -2.79 17.59 8.07
N PRO A 137 -3.53 18.42 7.30
CA PRO A 137 -4.88 18.83 7.68
C PRO A 137 -5.79 17.63 7.87
N VAL A 138 -6.52 17.58 8.98
CA VAL A 138 -7.59 16.60 9.23
C VAL A 138 -8.88 17.01 8.51
N HIS A 139 -9.83 16.06 8.38
CA HIS A 139 -11.07 16.25 7.63
C HIS A 139 -10.80 16.69 6.17
N SER A 140 -9.67 16.25 5.61
CA SER A 140 -9.31 16.60 4.24
C SER A 140 -10.18 15.85 3.25
N ASP A 141 -10.59 14.62 3.55
CA ASP A 141 -11.48 13.82 2.72
C ASP A 141 -12.89 14.39 2.71
N GLU A 142 -13.42 14.85 3.84
CA GLU A 142 -14.69 15.55 3.94
C GLU A 142 -14.70 16.84 3.11
N LYS A 143 -13.65 17.66 3.22
CA LYS A 143 -13.50 18.91 2.44
C LYS A 143 -13.41 18.68 0.94
N ASN A 144 -12.94 17.52 0.52
CA ASN A 144 -12.83 17.13 -0.88
C ASN A 144 -14.02 16.27 -1.36
N GLU A 145 -15.10 16.18 -0.56
CA GLU A 145 -16.30 15.37 -0.84
C GLU A 145 -15.95 13.92 -1.21
N LYS A 146 -14.93 13.36 -0.56
CA LYS A 146 -14.39 12.04 -0.88
C LYS A 146 -15.16 10.96 -0.15
N THR A 147 -15.56 9.93 -0.86
CA THR A 147 -16.08 8.71 -0.24
C THR A 147 -14.94 7.98 0.46
N THR A 148 -15.12 7.65 1.75
CA THR A 148 -14.18 6.91 2.57
C THR A 148 -14.83 5.65 3.13
N TYR A 149 -14.04 4.72 3.67
CA TYR A 149 -14.59 3.54 4.33
C TYR A 149 -15.45 3.93 5.55
N VAL A 150 -15.04 4.97 6.28
CA VAL A 150 -15.78 5.49 7.44
C VAL A 150 -17.12 6.10 7.03
N THR A 151 -17.20 6.83 5.90
CA THR A 151 -18.47 7.38 5.41
C THR A 151 -19.43 6.31 4.90
N LEU A 152 -18.93 5.19 4.36
CA LEU A 152 -19.74 4.08 3.85
C LEU A 152 -20.24 3.14 4.96
N LYS A 153 -19.41 2.81 5.93
CA LYS A 153 -19.66 1.73 6.91
C LYS A 153 -19.76 2.23 8.36
N GLY A 154 -19.35 3.45 8.62
CA GLY A 154 -19.21 3.99 9.98
C GLY A 154 -17.92 3.57 10.67
N ILE A 155 -17.52 4.38 11.66
CA ILE A 155 -16.23 4.25 12.33
C ILE A 155 -16.05 2.93 13.11
N GLU A 156 -17.11 2.45 13.75
CA GLU A 156 -17.06 1.20 14.52
C GLU A 156 -16.81 -0.01 13.61
N GLN A 157 -17.45 -0.02 12.43
CA GLN A 157 -17.24 -1.11 11.47
C GLN A 157 -15.86 -1.01 10.83
N ALA A 158 -15.35 0.21 10.59
CA ALA A 158 -14.01 0.44 10.10
C ALA A 158 -12.95 -0.12 11.07
N HIS A 159 -13.06 0.13 12.37
CA HIS A 159 -12.16 -0.44 13.38
C HIS A 159 -12.19 -1.97 13.39
N LYS A 160 -13.39 -2.58 13.38
CA LYS A 160 -13.52 -4.04 13.36
C LYS A 160 -12.89 -4.67 12.12
N GLU A 161 -13.01 -4.00 10.98
CA GLU A 161 -12.46 -4.51 9.72
C GLU A 161 -10.93 -4.40 9.71
N VAL A 162 -10.36 -3.31 10.23
CA VAL A 162 -8.91 -3.15 10.42
C VAL A 162 -8.36 -4.27 11.30
N GLU A 163 -9.00 -4.54 12.46
CA GLU A 163 -8.59 -5.59 13.37
C GLU A 163 -8.66 -6.96 12.70
N ARG A 164 -9.81 -7.31 12.11
CA ARG A 164 -10.01 -8.59 11.42
C ARG A 164 -8.98 -8.84 10.32
N MET A 165 -8.77 -7.87 9.42
CA MET A 165 -7.81 -8.01 8.33
C MET A 165 -6.38 -8.16 8.84
N THR A 166 -6.04 -7.43 9.89
CA THR A 166 -4.71 -7.49 10.49
C THR A 166 -4.45 -8.84 11.16
N GLU A 167 -5.40 -9.33 11.95
CA GLU A 167 -5.29 -10.65 12.60
C GLU A 167 -5.17 -11.77 11.57
N GLU A 168 -6.03 -11.77 10.56
CA GLU A 168 -5.96 -12.76 9.48
C GLU A 168 -4.62 -12.73 8.72
N ALA A 169 -4.05 -11.55 8.51
CA ALA A 169 -2.75 -11.40 7.87
C ALA A 169 -1.62 -11.94 8.76
N ILE A 170 -1.65 -11.65 10.06
CA ILE A 170 -0.67 -12.13 11.03
C ILE A 170 -0.76 -13.64 11.23
N ASP A 171 -1.96 -14.19 11.27
CA ASP A 171 -2.15 -15.64 11.40
C ASP A 171 -1.65 -16.40 10.16
N GLU A 172 -1.81 -15.82 8.97
CA GLU A 172 -1.22 -16.38 7.76
C GLU A 172 0.32 -16.27 7.78
N LEU A 173 0.86 -15.14 8.26
CA LEU A 173 2.29 -14.94 8.38
C LEU A 173 2.95 -15.95 9.35
N LYS A 174 2.31 -16.27 10.46
CA LYS A 174 2.80 -17.25 11.44
C LYS A 174 2.95 -18.67 10.91
N LYS A 175 2.38 -18.99 9.76
CA LYS A 175 2.57 -20.30 9.10
C LYS A 175 3.95 -20.45 8.46
N PHE A 176 4.66 -19.34 8.26
CA PHE A 176 6.04 -19.36 7.77
C PHE A 176 7.03 -19.63 8.89
N PRO A 177 8.16 -20.28 8.59
CA PRO A 177 9.22 -20.46 9.56
C PRO A 177 9.68 -19.08 10.08
N ALA A 178 9.46 -18.81 11.34
CA ALA A 178 9.83 -17.52 11.94
C ALA A 178 11.33 -17.45 12.16
N GLY A 179 12.00 -16.48 11.52
CA GLY A 179 13.36 -16.10 11.87
C GLY A 179 13.38 -15.17 13.09
N ASP A 180 12.58 -14.13 13.04
CA ASP A 180 12.33 -13.19 14.13
C ASP A 180 10.90 -12.62 14.02
N ASN A 181 10.48 -11.84 15.01
CA ASN A 181 9.17 -11.20 15.02
C ASN A 181 9.15 -9.84 14.29
N PHE A 182 10.23 -9.50 13.58
CA PHE A 182 10.36 -8.16 12.98
C PHE A 182 9.25 -7.85 11.99
N LEU A 183 8.97 -8.78 11.06
CA LEU A 183 7.93 -8.56 10.05
C LEU A 183 6.54 -8.44 10.67
N GLU A 184 6.21 -9.29 11.66
CA GLU A 184 4.95 -9.17 12.39
C GLU A 184 4.82 -7.81 13.09
N GLN A 185 5.88 -7.38 13.79
CA GLN A 185 5.91 -6.08 14.46
C GLN A 185 5.80 -4.92 13.46
N LEU A 186 6.49 -5.00 12.33
CA LEU A 186 6.42 -4.01 11.26
C LEU A 186 5.01 -3.88 10.71
N LEU A 187 4.34 -5.00 10.37
CA LEU A 187 2.99 -4.99 9.83
C LEU A 187 1.98 -4.41 10.83
N LYS A 188 2.09 -4.77 12.12
CA LYS A 188 1.29 -4.17 13.19
C LYS A 188 1.54 -2.66 13.32
N SER A 189 2.79 -2.23 13.28
CA SER A 189 3.14 -0.80 13.39
C SER A 189 2.62 0.03 12.20
N LEU A 190 2.55 -0.56 11.02
CA LEU A 190 1.98 0.10 9.84
C LEU A 190 0.48 0.35 9.99
N VAL A 191 -0.24 -0.61 10.57
CA VAL A 191 -1.70 -0.53 10.72
C VAL A 191 -2.10 0.26 11.95
N TYR A 192 -1.51 -0.02 13.11
CA TYR A 192 -1.88 0.62 14.39
C TYR A 192 -1.09 1.91 14.68
N ARG A 193 -0.65 2.59 13.61
CA ARG A 193 0.01 3.90 13.77
C ARG A 193 -0.97 4.95 14.30
N GLU A 194 -0.44 5.88 15.08
CA GLU A 194 -1.18 7.04 15.59
C GLU A 194 -0.90 8.33 14.78
N LYS A 195 0.02 8.23 13.81
CA LYS A 195 0.49 9.34 12.95
C LYS A 195 0.75 8.82 11.54
#